data_3b16a9a842d8837e39b3f76f755dd458
#
_entry.id   3b16a9a842d8837e39b3f76f755dd458
#
_cell.length_a   1.000
_cell.length_b   1.000
_cell.length_c   1.000
_cell.angle_alpha   90.00
_cell.angle_beta   90.00
_cell.angle_gamma   90.00
#
_symmetry.space_group_name_H-M   'P 1'
#
loop_
_entity.id
_entity.type
_entity.pdbx_description
1 polymer ?
#
loop_
_entity_poly.entity_id
_entity_poly.type
_entity_poly.pdbx_seq_one_letter_code
_entity_poly.pdbx_strand_id
1 'polypeptide(L)'
;MMAWGRGWRLRCCGHQAASLAGTRALHTGLGVWARALGGRRAAAGKVLFSPIQSALFTSPVRVLWWPQSRLLHSSHVACCCSKTNTEAKYKDPFKLGSSDLKNLYDDIKKELFVTTQELKEMCEYYFDGRGKAIRPMLVVLMARACNTHYNNFREVHPAQRSIAVIAEMIHTASLMHDDVIDGSSSRRGKKTISQIWGERKAVLCGDYILSAASVAVARIGNAAVISVLAQVIEDLVRGEFLQLGSKENENERFAHYLEKTFKKTASLIANSCKAVSILGCPDPKVHEIAYQYGKNVGIAFQLIDDVLDFTACADQLGKPTAADLRLGLATGPVLFACQQFPELNAMIMRRFSLPGDVEQAWQYVRQSDGVHETTYLAQRYCSAAIQEISKLQPSPERDALIQLTEVMLARDK
;
A
#
# COMPACT_ATOMS: atom_id res chain seq x y z
N MET A 1 -4.03 -33.02 44.67
CA MET A 1 -5.07 -32.55 45.61
C MET A 1 -6.02 -31.68 44.81
N MET A 2 -7.31 -32.14 44.71
CA MET A 2 -8.57 -31.49 44.30
C MET A 2 -8.58 -30.84 42.88
N ALA A 3 -9.17 -31.39 41.83
CA ALA A 3 -10.52 -31.91 41.55
C ALA A 3 -11.64 -30.87 41.68
N TRP A 4 -12.20 -30.46 40.52
CA TRP A 4 -13.59 -30.06 40.18
C TRP A 4 -13.63 -29.92 38.66
N GLY A 5 -14.35 -30.62 37.86
CA GLY A 5 -15.40 -31.58 37.85
C GLY A 5 -16.79 -31.01 37.48
N ARG A 6 -17.30 -31.45 36.26
CA ARG A 6 -18.69 -31.36 35.72
C ARG A 6 -18.99 -30.08 34.91
N GLY A 7 -19.44 -30.10 33.68
CA GLY A 7 -20.26 -31.10 32.97
C GLY A 7 -21.66 -30.53 32.75
N TRP A 8 -21.96 -29.94 31.55
CA TRP A 8 -23.33 -29.71 31.10
C TRP A 8 -23.50 -30.19 29.66
N ARG A 9 -24.24 -31.31 29.54
CA ARG A 9 -24.89 -31.74 28.28
C ARG A 9 -26.22 -31.08 28.23
N LEU A 10 -26.63 -30.55 27.08
CA LEU A 10 -28.03 -30.28 26.77
C LEU A 10 -28.44 -31.03 25.49
N ARG A 11 -29.52 -31.77 25.68
CA ARG A 11 -30.21 -32.63 24.73
C ARG A 11 -31.00 -31.81 23.73
N CYS A 12 -31.06 -32.33 22.49
CA CYS A 12 -32.10 -32.00 21.48
C CYS A 12 -33.44 -32.57 21.88
N CYS A 13 -34.52 -31.82 21.58
CA CYS A 13 -35.90 -32.21 21.19
C CYS A 13 -36.51 -30.96 20.57
N GLY A 14 -37.03 -30.97 19.49
CA GLY A 14 -37.84 -31.46 18.47
C GLY A 14 -39.32 -31.05 18.64
N HIS A 15 -39.87 -30.38 17.65
CA HIS A 15 -41.18 -30.42 17.05
C HIS A 15 -41.95 -29.09 16.88
N GLN A 16 -42.22 -28.85 15.59
CA GLN A 16 -43.51 -28.47 14.90
C GLN A 16 -44.12 -27.08 15.08
N ALA A 17 -44.13 -26.44 13.93
CA ALA A 17 -45.12 -25.64 13.25
C ALA A 17 -46.41 -25.17 13.98
N ALA A 18 -46.70 -23.85 13.83
CA ALA A 18 -47.97 -23.36 13.32
C ALA A 18 -47.92 -21.83 13.08
N SER A 19 -48.53 -21.43 11.99
CA SER A 19 -48.81 -20.09 11.46
C SER A 19 -49.64 -19.21 12.40
N LEU A 20 -49.50 -17.90 12.31
CA LEU A 20 -50.54 -16.93 11.93
C LEU A 20 -50.15 -15.48 12.29
N ALA A 21 -50.37 -14.64 11.32
CA ALA A 21 -50.47 -13.20 11.26
C ALA A 21 -50.67 -12.37 12.54
N GLY A 22 -50.10 -11.14 12.54
CA GLY A 22 -50.51 -10.10 13.47
C GLY A 22 -49.56 -8.91 13.56
N THR A 23 -49.73 -7.94 12.64
CA THR A 23 -49.27 -6.55 12.79
C THR A 23 -49.60 -5.95 14.16
N ARG A 24 -48.61 -5.29 14.81
CA ARG A 24 -48.81 -3.99 15.46
C ARG A 24 -47.49 -3.46 16.06
N ALA A 25 -47.24 -2.19 15.79
CA ALA A 25 -46.21 -1.35 16.33
C ALA A 25 -46.20 -1.31 17.87
N LEU A 26 -45.00 -1.16 18.44
CA LEU A 26 -44.81 -0.50 19.73
C LEU A 26 -43.46 0.21 19.75
N HIS A 27 -43.54 1.55 19.65
CA HIS A 27 -42.58 2.47 20.27
C HIS A 27 -42.48 2.16 21.77
N THR A 28 -41.31 2.23 22.33
CA THR A 28 -40.91 2.80 23.62
C THR A 28 -39.67 2.07 24.17
N GLY A 29 -38.64 2.82 24.53
CA GLY A 29 -37.49 2.26 25.25
C GLY A 29 -36.19 3.09 25.20
N LEU A 30 -36.30 4.41 24.98
CA LEU A 30 -35.17 5.34 25.23
C LEU A 30 -35.55 6.26 26.40
N GLY A 31 -35.15 5.92 27.59
CA GLY A 31 -35.39 6.78 28.72
C GLY A 31 -35.10 6.14 30.07
N VAL A 32 -33.83 5.97 30.39
CA VAL A 32 -33.34 5.97 31.79
C VAL A 32 -31.80 6.06 31.74
N TRP A 33 -31.26 7.25 31.67
CA TRP A 33 -29.94 7.60 32.17
C TRP A 33 -29.71 9.12 31.97
N ALA A 34 -30.62 9.91 32.60
CA ALA A 34 -30.39 11.35 32.72
C ALA A 34 -31.03 11.84 34.01
N ARG A 35 -30.44 11.51 35.15
CA ARG A 35 -30.63 12.25 36.42
C ARG A 35 -29.49 11.93 37.39
N ALA A 36 -28.44 12.70 37.30
CA ALA A 36 -27.59 13.07 38.41
C ALA A 36 -26.48 14.01 37.88
N LEU A 37 -26.74 15.30 37.93
CA LEU A 37 -25.79 16.34 38.33
C LEU A 37 -26.45 17.70 38.04
N GLY A 38 -26.71 18.37 39.14
CA GLY A 38 -27.48 19.60 39.20
C GLY A 38 -26.83 20.83 38.58
N GLY A 39 -27.70 21.66 38.15
CA GLY A 39 -27.75 23.05 37.84
C GLY A 39 -26.50 23.93 37.89
N ARG A 40 -26.31 24.64 36.78
CA ARG A 40 -26.11 26.10 36.75
C ARG A 40 -26.42 26.61 35.34
N ARG A 41 -27.36 27.53 35.25
CA ARG A 41 -27.68 28.31 34.06
C ARG A 41 -26.48 29.21 33.71
N ALA A 42 -26.04 29.18 32.44
CA ALA A 42 -25.29 30.26 31.83
C ALA A 42 -25.61 30.34 30.33
N ALA A 43 -25.90 31.55 29.95
CA ALA A 43 -26.17 32.19 28.68
C ALA A 43 -25.92 31.47 27.35
N ALA A 44 -26.94 31.63 26.47
CA ALA A 44 -26.92 31.31 25.06
C ALA A 44 -25.85 32.11 24.31
N GLY A 45 -24.76 31.48 23.94
CA GLY A 45 -23.85 31.95 22.92
C GLY A 45 -24.04 31.06 21.68
N LYS A 46 -24.53 31.67 20.59
CA LYS A 46 -24.60 31.01 19.26
C LYS A 46 -23.18 30.66 18.82
N VAL A 47 -22.79 29.40 18.89
CA VAL A 47 -21.61 28.91 18.21
C VAL A 47 -22.04 28.58 16.79
N LEU A 48 -21.68 29.44 15.88
CA LEU A 48 -21.72 29.20 14.44
C LEU A 48 -20.75 28.06 14.12
N PHE A 49 -21.28 26.88 13.85
CA PHE A 49 -20.55 25.85 13.15
C PHE A 49 -20.28 26.33 11.72
N SER A 50 -19.09 26.80 11.44
CA SER A 50 -18.63 26.93 10.08
C SER A 50 -18.24 25.53 9.58
N PRO A 51 -18.74 25.10 8.41
CA PRO A 51 -18.30 23.87 7.80
C PRO A 51 -16.86 24.08 7.31
N ILE A 52 -15.91 23.33 7.86
CA ILE A 52 -14.59 23.16 7.25
C ILE A 52 -14.83 22.30 6.00
N GLN A 53 -15.16 23.00 4.93
CA GLN A 53 -15.18 22.45 3.59
C GLN A 53 -13.74 22.07 3.18
N SER A 54 -13.49 20.78 2.98
CA SER A 54 -12.87 20.20 1.80
C SER A 54 -12.12 21.20 0.90
N ALA A 55 -10.89 21.54 1.27
CA ALA A 55 -9.94 22.22 0.38
C ALA A 55 -8.71 21.31 0.18
N LEU A 56 -8.92 20.11 -0.35
CA LEU A 56 -7.85 19.16 -0.69
C LEU A 56 -8.02 18.52 -2.08
N PHE A 57 -8.82 19.12 -2.96
CA PHE A 57 -8.88 18.69 -4.37
C PHE A 57 -9.10 19.89 -5.30
N THR A 58 -8.12 20.79 -5.39
CA THR A 58 -8.09 21.79 -6.47
C THR A 58 -6.71 21.85 -7.11
N SER A 59 -6.37 20.79 -7.79
CA SER A 59 -5.62 20.86 -9.05
C SER A 59 -6.26 19.82 -9.97
N PRO A 60 -7.08 20.24 -10.94
CA PRO A 60 -7.53 19.31 -11.95
C PRO A 60 -6.30 18.91 -12.74
N VAL A 61 -5.85 17.67 -12.61
CA VAL A 61 -5.11 17.01 -13.69
C VAL A 61 -6.08 17.02 -14.86
N ARG A 62 -6.03 18.08 -15.67
CA ARG A 62 -6.67 18.09 -16.99
C ARG A 62 -6.01 16.92 -17.72
N VAL A 63 -6.73 15.83 -17.86
CA VAL A 63 -6.50 14.86 -18.92
C VAL A 63 -6.77 15.64 -20.20
N LEU A 64 -5.71 16.21 -20.77
CA LEU A 64 -5.75 16.86 -22.05
C LEU A 64 -6.00 15.76 -23.08
N TRP A 65 -7.24 15.64 -23.49
CA TRP A 65 -7.61 14.97 -24.73
C TRP A 65 -6.84 15.62 -25.85
N TRP A 66 -5.90 14.87 -26.44
CA TRP A 66 -5.17 15.29 -27.61
C TRP A 66 -6.03 15.02 -28.85
N PRO A 67 -6.28 16.01 -29.72
CA PRO A 67 -6.90 15.74 -31.03
C PRO A 67 -5.89 14.98 -31.88
N GLN A 68 -6.40 13.96 -32.57
CA GLN A 68 -5.67 13.30 -33.65
C GLN A 68 -5.19 14.30 -34.71
N SER A 69 -3.90 14.48 -34.84
CA SER A 69 -3.29 15.00 -36.05
C SER A 69 -2.14 14.08 -36.44
N ARG A 70 -2.33 13.53 -37.61
CA ARG A 70 -1.41 12.66 -38.35
C ARG A 70 -0.11 13.36 -38.71
N LEU A 71 0.94 12.52 -38.76
CA LEU A 71 2.14 12.62 -39.61
C LEU A 71 3.16 13.69 -39.23
N LEU A 72 4.37 13.26 -38.88
CA LEU A 72 5.55 13.44 -39.75
C LEU A 72 6.84 12.94 -39.06
N HIS A 73 7.52 12.07 -39.80
CA HIS A 73 8.98 11.87 -39.86
C HIS A 73 9.80 11.50 -38.63
N SER A 74 10.21 10.24 -38.70
CA SER A 74 11.53 9.75 -38.33
C SER A 74 12.58 10.87 -38.36
N SER A 75 12.99 11.30 -37.19
CA SER A 75 14.32 11.86 -37.00
C SER A 75 14.90 11.08 -35.81
N HIS A 76 15.83 10.18 -36.13
CA HIS A 76 16.76 9.62 -35.19
C HIS A 76 17.41 10.77 -34.40
N VAL A 77 16.87 11.08 -33.21
CA VAL A 77 17.66 11.75 -32.21
C VAL A 77 18.60 10.70 -31.66
N ALA A 78 19.76 10.61 -32.27
CA ALA A 78 20.91 9.93 -31.68
C ALA A 78 21.13 10.58 -30.32
N CYS A 79 20.73 9.87 -29.26
CA CYS A 79 21.17 10.18 -27.91
C CYS A 79 22.69 10.00 -27.91
N CYS A 80 23.41 11.09 -28.13
CA CYS A 80 24.85 11.17 -27.87
C CYS A 80 25.06 10.97 -26.37
N CYS A 81 25.05 9.72 -25.92
CA CYS A 81 25.74 9.33 -24.69
C CYS A 81 27.24 9.55 -24.96
N SER A 82 27.70 10.79 -24.81
CA SER A 82 29.11 11.03 -24.53
C SER A 82 29.43 10.28 -23.24
N LYS A 83 30.13 9.16 -23.38
CA LYS A 83 30.81 8.47 -22.28
C LYS A 83 31.91 9.43 -21.78
N THR A 84 31.51 10.42 -21.01
CA THR A 84 32.45 11.07 -20.11
C THR A 84 32.68 10.07 -18.97
N ASN A 85 33.86 9.46 -18.96
CA ASN A 85 34.42 8.77 -17.81
C ASN A 85 34.53 9.76 -16.65
N THR A 86 33.44 10.00 -15.96
CA THR A 86 33.42 10.42 -14.58
C THR A 86 32.98 9.18 -13.82
N GLU A 87 33.95 8.45 -13.26
CA GLU A 87 33.72 7.60 -12.10
C GLU A 87 33.19 8.46 -10.95
N ALA A 88 31.99 8.99 -11.11
CA ALA A 88 31.19 9.53 -10.02
C ALA A 88 30.88 8.34 -9.12
N LYS A 89 31.49 8.34 -7.97
CA LYS A 89 31.33 7.47 -6.82
C LYS A 89 29.86 7.45 -6.37
N TYR A 90 28.94 6.88 -7.17
CA TYR A 90 27.59 6.57 -6.75
C TYR A 90 27.71 5.44 -5.73
N LYS A 91 27.60 5.78 -4.47
CA LYS A 91 27.52 4.78 -3.42
C LYS A 91 26.22 4.03 -3.63
N ASP A 92 26.31 2.72 -3.84
CA ASP A 92 25.18 1.79 -3.93
C ASP A 92 24.18 2.10 -2.80
N PRO A 93 22.91 2.43 -3.13
CA PRO A 93 21.89 2.76 -2.12
C PRO A 93 21.75 1.71 -1.03
N PHE A 94 21.86 0.43 -1.41
CA PHE A 94 21.76 -0.68 -0.47
C PHE A 94 22.95 -0.72 0.49
N LYS A 95 24.14 -0.36 0.05
CA LYS A 95 25.31 -0.25 0.92
C LYS A 95 25.19 0.94 1.88
N LEU A 96 24.61 2.05 1.41
CA LEU A 96 24.51 3.26 2.22
C LEU A 96 23.57 3.09 3.43
N GLY A 97 22.43 2.40 3.25
CA GLY A 97 21.45 2.16 4.32
C GLY A 97 21.66 0.83 5.08
N SER A 98 22.61 -0.01 4.66
CA SER A 98 22.76 -1.37 5.21
C SER A 98 23.08 -1.39 6.71
N SER A 99 23.85 -0.41 7.21
CA SER A 99 24.20 -0.30 8.63
C SER A 99 22.96 -0.10 9.51
N ASP A 100 21.98 0.72 9.06
CA ASP A 100 20.78 1.02 9.82
C ASP A 100 19.76 -0.12 9.77
N LEU A 101 19.82 -0.92 8.72
CA LEU A 101 18.97 -2.10 8.54
C LEU A 101 19.60 -3.38 9.08
N LYS A 102 20.83 -3.30 9.60
CA LYS A 102 21.43 -4.44 10.29
C LYS A 102 20.52 -4.86 11.43
N ASN A 103 20.25 -6.17 11.51
CA ASN A 103 19.37 -6.78 12.51
C ASN A 103 17.88 -6.33 12.42
N LEU A 104 17.41 -5.79 11.27
CA LEU A 104 16.03 -5.36 11.09
C LEU A 104 15.02 -6.46 11.47
N TYR A 105 15.24 -7.67 10.97
CA TYR A 105 14.34 -8.80 11.23
C TYR A 105 14.40 -9.31 12.68
N ASP A 106 15.56 -9.19 13.35
CA ASP A 106 15.70 -9.51 14.78
C ASP A 106 14.95 -8.48 15.63
N ASP A 107 14.96 -7.22 15.23
CA ASP A 107 14.20 -6.18 15.94
C ASP A 107 12.69 -6.35 15.70
N ILE A 108 12.25 -6.74 14.50
CA ILE A 108 10.85 -7.11 14.25
C ILE A 108 10.44 -8.27 15.17
N LYS A 109 11.27 -9.32 15.29
CA LYS A 109 10.99 -10.46 16.17
C LYS A 109 10.90 -10.08 17.66
N LYS A 110 11.67 -9.08 18.09
CA LYS A 110 11.56 -8.53 19.45
C LYS A 110 10.26 -7.76 19.67
N GLU A 111 9.81 -6.99 18.67
CA GLU A 111 8.50 -6.31 18.72
C GLU A 111 7.34 -7.31 18.73
N LEU A 112 7.49 -8.45 18.06
CA LEU A 112 6.53 -9.56 18.02
C LEU A 112 6.65 -10.46 19.25
N PHE A 113 6.60 -9.90 20.47
CA PHE A 113 6.69 -10.69 21.71
C PHE A 113 5.52 -11.67 21.83
N VAL A 114 5.75 -12.94 21.45
CA VAL A 114 4.75 -14.01 21.43
C VAL A 114 5.13 -15.10 22.43
N THR A 115 4.18 -15.48 23.26
CA THR A 115 4.38 -16.55 24.27
C THR A 115 3.99 -17.94 23.75
N THR A 116 3.09 -18.00 22.77
CA THR A 116 2.63 -19.27 22.18
C THR A 116 3.51 -19.67 21.01
N GLN A 117 4.10 -20.86 21.06
CA GLN A 117 5.07 -21.34 20.07
C GLN A 117 4.51 -21.31 18.63
N GLU A 118 3.29 -21.82 18.41
CA GLU A 118 2.67 -21.84 17.08
C GLU A 118 2.49 -20.43 16.50
N LEU A 119 1.98 -19.47 17.29
CA LEU A 119 1.81 -18.10 16.83
C LEU A 119 3.17 -17.44 16.54
N LYS A 120 4.20 -17.74 17.31
CA LYS A 120 5.55 -17.27 17.08
C LYS A 120 6.07 -17.76 15.72
N GLU A 121 5.96 -19.05 15.45
CA GLU A 121 6.39 -19.64 14.16
C GLU A 121 5.65 -19.00 12.97
N MET A 122 4.35 -18.78 13.10
CA MET A 122 3.55 -18.11 12.07
C MET A 122 3.99 -16.66 11.87
N CYS A 123 4.13 -15.87 12.93
CA CYS A 123 4.55 -14.48 12.86
C CYS A 123 5.94 -14.33 12.23
N GLU A 124 6.87 -15.23 12.54
CA GLU A 124 8.24 -15.18 12.05
C GLU A 124 8.40 -15.75 10.61
N TYR A 125 7.37 -16.44 10.08
CA TYR A 125 7.46 -17.20 8.82
C TYR A 125 7.90 -16.37 7.61
N TYR A 126 7.43 -15.11 7.50
CA TYR A 126 7.80 -14.21 6.42
C TYR A 126 8.97 -13.27 6.76
N PHE A 127 9.43 -13.23 8.02
CA PHE A 127 10.59 -12.43 8.44
C PHE A 127 11.89 -13.23 8.39
N ASP A 128 12.12 -13.93 7.28
CA ASP A 128 13.27 -14.82 7.06
C ASP A 128 14.47 -14.16 6.37
N GLY A 129 14.40 -12.86 6.12
CA GLY A 129 15.46 -12.11 5.45
C GLY A 129 15.54 -12.26 3.93
N ARG A 130 14.64 -13.01 3.28
CA ARG A 130 14.62 -13.20 1.83
C ARG A 130 14.03 -12.02 1.05
N GLY A 131 13.43 -11.05 1.72
CA GLY A 131 12.93 -9.82 1.13
C GLY A 131 14.06 -8.85 0.78
N LYS A 132 13.89 -8.03 -0.28
CA LYS A 132 14.84 -6.97 -0.65
C LYS A 132 14.84 -5.78 0.34
N ALA A 133 13.95 -5.76 1.33
CA ALA A 133 13.78 -4.71 2.34
C ALA A 133 13.74 -3.28 1.73
N ILE A 134 13.13 -3.12 0.55
CA ILE A 134 13.11 -1.84 -0.19
C ILE A 134 12.36 -0.77 0.61
N ARG A 135 11.23 -1.11 1.26
CA ARG A 135 10.47 -0.16 2.07
C ARG A 135 11.25 0.35 3.27
N PRO A 136 11.84 -0.50 4.12
CA PRO A 136 12.74 -0.04 5.19
C PRO A 136 13.91 0.78 4.67
N MET A 137 14.48 0.42 3.51
CA MET A 137 15.59 1.16 2.88
C MET A 137 15.17 2.57 2.49
N LEU A 138 14.02 2.75 1.83
CA LEU A 138 13.47 4.06 1.50
C LEU A 138 13.25 4.92 2.75
N VAL A 139 12.72 4.31 3.81
CA VAL A 139 12.46 5.00 5.10
C VAL A 139 13.77 5.50 5.73
N VAL A 140 14.79 4.66 5.79
CA VAL A 140 16.09 4.99 6.38
C VAL A 140 16.81 6.07 5.58
N LEU A 141 16.84 5.95 4.25
CA LEU A 141 17.47 6.95 3.39
C LEU A 141 16.72 8.29 3.44
N MET A 142 15.38 8.27 3.51
CA MET A 142 14.58 9.48 3.70
C MET A 142 14.87 10.14 5.06
N ALA A 143 14.97 9.35 6.14
CA ALA A 143 15.34 9.87 7.45
C ALA A 143 16.67 10.59 7.41
N ARG A 144 17.71 9.97 6.84
CA ARG A 144 19.03 10.57 6.70
C ARG A 144 19.02 11.82 5.81
N ALA A 145 18.31 11.79 4.67
CA ALA A 145 18.22 12.94 3.78
C ALA A 145 17.55 14.15 4.47
N CYS A 146 16.48 13.93 5.24
CA CYS A 146 15.81 14.97 6.02
C CYS A 146 16.70 15.50 7.17
N ASN A 147 17.37 14.61 7.90
CA ASN A 147 18.29 14.99 8.98
C ASN A 147 19.49 15.82 8.42
N THR A 148 20.05 15.38 7.28
CA THR A 148 21.11 16.12 6.60
C THR A 148 20.62 17.48 6.12
N HIS A 149 19.41 17.56 5.57
CA HIS A 149 18.82 18.80 5.09
C HIS A 149 18.62 19.84 6.20
N TYR A 150 18.21 19.38 7.39
CA TYR A 150 17.89 20.27 8.51
C TYR A 150 19.14 20.76 9.27
N ASN A 151 20.05 19.84 9.62
CA ASN A 151 21.18 20.15 10.52
C ASN A 151 22.48 19.45 10.17
N ASN A 152 22.64 18.91 8.95
CA ASN A 152 23.78 18.13 8.48
C ASN A 152 24.09 16.84 9.29
N PHE A 153 23.11 16.36 10.06
CA PHE A 153 23.24 15.15 10.85
C PHE A 153 22.84 13.93 9.99
N ARG A 154 23.72 12.94 9.88
CA ARG A 154 23.52 11.80 8.96
C ARG A 154 23.00 10.54 9.63
N GLU A 155 22.98 10.50 10.96
CA GLU A 155 22.53 9.31 11.68
C GLU A 155 21.00 9.26 11.74
N VAL A 156 20.49 8.03 11.79
CA VAL A 156 19.06 7.76 11.95
C VAL A 156 18.75 7.72 13.43
N HIS A 157 17.78 8.52 13.88
CA HIS A 157 17.32 8.46 15.26
C HIS A 157 16.62 7.12 15.55
N PRO A 158 16.70 6.60 16.79
CA PRO A 158 16.02 5.36 17.16
C PRO A 158 14.53 5.34 16.78
N ALA A 159 13.81 6.44 17.00
CA ALA A 159 12.40 6.56 16.61
C ALA A 159 12.18 6.50 15.09
N GLN A 160 13.09 7.08 14.28
CA GLN A 160 13.03 6.97 12.82
C GLN A 160 13.30 5.53 12.36
N ARG A 161 14.26 4.85 13.02
CA ARG A 161 14.55 3.44 12.75
C ARG A 161 13.36 2.55 13.10
N SER A 162 12.65 2.85 14.20
CA SER A 162 11.41 2.14 14.55
C SER A 162 10.35 2.24 13.45
N ILE A 163 10.25 3.37 12.74
CA ILE A 163 9.33 3.50 11.60
C ILE A 163 9.70 2.53 10.46
N ALA A 164 10.98 2.29 10.19
CA ALA A 164 11.40 1.30 9.19
C ALA A 164 10.98 -0.13 9.58
N VAL A 165 11.11 -0.48 10.87
CA VAL A 165 10.63 -1.76 11.44
C VAL A 165 9.11 -1.86 11.30
N ILE A 166 8.37 -0.84 11.73
CA ILE A 166 6.91 -0.76 11.67
C ILE A 166 6.39 -0.88 10.24
N ALA A 167 7.03 -0.20 9.29
CA ALA A 167 6.63 -0.25 7.88
C ALA A 167 6.74 -1.67 7.31
N GLU A 168 7.79 -2.44 7.66
CA GLU A 168 7.93 -3.82 7.23
C GLU A 168 6.94 -4.75 7.94
N MET A 169 6.61 -4.49 9.22
CA MET A 169 5.58 -5.22 9.95
C MET A 169 4.19 -5.03 9.31
N ILE A 170 3.78 -3.78 9.05
CA ILE A 170 2.49 -3.47 8.41
C ILE A 170 2.43 -4.11 7.01
N HIS A 171 3.49 -3.98 6.22
CA HIS A 171 3.55 -4.60 4.91
C HIS A 171 3.41 -6.12 4.97
N THR A 172 4.11 -6.78 5.89
CA THR A 172 4.04 -8.24 6.01
C THR A 172 2.66 -8.71 6.46
N ALA A 173 2.02 -7.99 7.38
CA ALA A 173 0.65 -8.27 7.80
C ALA A 173 -0.34 -8.13 6.65
N SER A 174 -0.22 -7.07 5.83
CA SER A 174 -1.09 -6.89 4.65
C SER A 174 -0.92 -8.04 3.65
N LEU A 175 0.31 -8.52 3.43
CA LEU A 175 0.53 -9.69 2.57
C LEU A 175 -0.13 -10.97 3.09
N MET A 176 -0.19 -11.16 4.42
CA MET A 176 -0.89 -12.31 5.00
C MET A 176 -2.40 -12.24 4.79
N HIS A 177 -2.98 -11.05 4.92
CA HIS A 177 -4.39 -10.83 4.65
C HIS A 177 -4.71 -10.96 3.17
N ASP A 178 -3.90 -10.36 2.28
CA ASP A 178 -4.03 -10.48 0.83
C ASP A 178 -3.96 -11.95 0.37
N ASP A 179 -3.05 -12.75 0.93
CA ASP A 179 -2.93 -14.18 0.60
C ASP A 179 -4.21 -14.98 0.92
N VAL A 180 -4.97 -14.57 1.93
CA VAL A 180 -6.27 -15.17 2.26
C VAL A 180 -7.35 -14.66 1.32
N ILE A 181 -7.42 -13.34 1.09
CA ILE A 181 -8.45 -12.70 0.26
C ILE A 181 -8.34 -13.17 -1.20
N ASP A 182 -7.12 -13.25 -1.72
CA ASP A 182 -6.83 -13.66 -3.10
C ASP A 182 -6.78 -15.19 -3.28
N GLY A 183 -6.93 -15.98 -2.20
CA GLY A 183 -6.80 -17.44 -2.24
C GLY A 183 -5.42 -17.93 -2.69
N SER A 184 -4.37 -17.15 -2.45
CA SER A 184 -3.03 -17.43 -2.93
C SER A 184 -2.43 -18.68 -2.27
N SER A 185 -1.87 -19.60 -3.07
CA SER A 185 -1.24 -20.83 -2.58
C SER A 185 0.24 -20.68 -2.27
N SER A 186 0.91 -19.70 -2.90
CA SER A 186 2.35 -19.52 -2.79
C SER A 186 2.75 -18.03 -2.79
N ARG A 187 3.81 -17.69 -2.04
CA ARG A 187 4.42 -16.37 -1.99
C ARG A 187 5.94 -16.48 -1.88
N ARG A 188 6.67 -15.82 -2.78
CA ARG A 188 8.15 -15.85 -2.83
C ARG A 188 8.72 -17.28 -2.84
N GLY A 189 8.08 -18.20 -3.58
CA GLY A 189 8.49 -19.60 -3.68
C GLY A 189 8.21 -20.46 -2.44
N LYS A 190 7.44 -19.96 -1.47
CA LYS A 190 6.97 -20.71 -0.28
C LYS A 190 5.45 -20.84 -0.32
N LYS A 191 4.91 -21.88 0.34
CA LYS A 191 3.47 -21.95 0.62
C LYS A 191 3.05 -20.76 1.47
N THR A 192 1.83 -20.25 1.25
CA THR A 192 1.28 -19.18 2.09
C THR A 192 0.94 -19.71 3.49
N ILE A 193 0.84 -18.80 4.47
CA ILE A 193 0.44 -19.14 5.84
C ILE A 193 -0.95 -19.79 5.85
N SER A 194 -1.87 -19.29 5.01
CA SER A 194 -3.22 -19.86 4.84
C SER A 194 -3.21 -21.32 4.40
N GLN A 195 -2.23 -21.70 3.55
CA GLN A 195 -2.07 -23.08 3.08
C GLN A 195 -1.45 -24.02 4.12
N ILE A 196 -0.68 -23.50 5.08
CA ILE A 196 0.01 -24.32 6.09
C ILE A 196 -0.83 -24.44 7.36
N TRP A 197 -1.37 -23.32 7.87
CA TRP A 197 -2.08 -23.25 9.15
C TRP A 197 -3.57 -22.95 9.03
N GLY A 198 -4.07 -22.71 7.81
CA GLY A 198 -5.47 -22.39 7.53
C GLY A 198 -5.77 -20.88 7.60
N GLU A 199 -6.82 -20.46 6.88
CA GLU A 199 -7.19 -19.05 6.70
C GLU A 199 -7.45 -18.31 8.00
N ARG A 200 -8.19 -18.93 8.96
CA ARG A 200 -8.53 -18.29 10.24
C ARG A 200 -7.29 -17.91 11.03
N LYS A 201 -6.29 -18.79 11.06
CA LYS A 201 -5.05 -18.52 11.78
C LYS A 201 -4.20 -17.49 11.03
N ALA A 202 -4.22 -17.49 9.69
CA ALA A 202 -3.52 -16.50 8.88
C ALA A 202 -4.07 -15.08 9.14
N VAL A 203 -5.39 -14.89 9.16
CA VAL A 203 -6.02 -13.61 9.51
C VAL A 203 -5.60 -13.16 10.92
N LEU A 204 -5.74 -14.02 11.93
CA LEU A 204 -5.37 -13.68 13.31
C LEU A 204 -3.89 -13.37 13.47
N CYS A 205 -3.03 -14.02 12.69
CA CYS A 205 -1.58 -13.72 12.67
C CYS A 205 -1.32 -12.33 12.11
N GLY A 206 -1.97 -11.96 11.00
CA GLY A 206 -1.90 -10.61 10.43
C GLY A 206 -2.39 -9.55 11.42
N ASP A 207 -3.53 -9.77 12.08
CA ASP A 207 -4.08 -8.88 13.11
C ASP A 207 -3.12 -8.71 14.28
N TYR A 208 -2.48 -9.81 14.72
CA TYR A 208 -1.48 -9.75 15.79
C TYR A 208 -0.27 -8.89 15.42
N ILE A 209 0.24 -9.03 14.19
CA ILE A 209 1.37 -8.21 13.70
C ILE A 209 0.96 -6.73 13.59
N LEU A 210 -0.25 -6.42 13.09
CA LEU A 210 -0.77 -5.04 13.05
C LEU A 210 -0.94 -4.46 14.46
N SER A 211 -1.39 -5.24 15.42
CA SER A 211 -1.49 -4.84 16.82
C SER A 211 -0.11 -4.52 17.42
N ALA A 212 0.88 -5.39 17.20
CA ALA A 212 2.25 -5.15 17.64
C ALA A 212 2.86 -3.89 16.99
N ALA A 213 2.63 -3.71 15.68
CA ALA A 213 3.03 -2.49 14.97
C ALA A 213 2.38 -1.24 15.57
N SER A 214 1.08 -1.29 15.92
CA SER A 214 0.35 -0.18 16.55
C SER A 214 0.92 0.17 17.93
N VAL A 215 1.31 -0.84 18.73
CA VAL A 215 1.99 -0.62 20.00
C VAL A 215 3.35 0.04 19.79
N ALA A 216 4.12 -0.42 18.80
CA ALA A 216 5.41 0.19 18.45
C ALA A 216 5.26 1.65 18.00
N VAL A 217 4.24 1.98 17.19
CA VAL A 217 3.88 3.36 16.81
C VAL A 217 3.58 4.22 18.05
N ALA A 218 2.77 3.70 18.97
CA ALA A 218 2.39 4.43 20.19
C ALA A 218 3.61 4.73 21.07
N ARG A 219 4.59 3.84 21.16
CA ARG A 219 5.84 4.05 21.90
C ARG A 219 6.70 5.19 21.38
N ILE A 220 6.57 5.57 20.10
CA ILE A 220 7.27 6.73 19.54
C ILE A 220 6.83 8.02 20.25
N GLY A 221 5.60 8.08 20.77
CA GLY A 221 5.10 9.18 21.59
C GLY A 221 4.87 10.48 20.82
N ASN A 222 4.80 10.47 19.49
CA ASN A 222 4.54 11.65 18.66
C ASN A 222 3.16 11.54 18.00
N ALA A 223 2.22 12.42 18.40
CA ALA A 223 0.83 12.37 17.95
C ALA A 223 0.68 12.54 16.42
N ALA A 224 1.51 13.36 15.79
CA ALA A 224 1.49 13.55 14.34
C ALA A 224 1.94 12.27 13.61
N VAL A 225 2.99 11.61 14.09
CA VAL A 225 3.47 10.33 13.56
C VAL A 225 2.42 9.25 13.75
N ILE A 226 1.79 9.17 14.93
CA ILE A 226 0.71 8.20 15.20
C ILE A 226 -0.43 8.39 14.20
N SER A 227 -0.90 9.63 14.00
CA SER A 227 -1.97 9.94 13.05
C SER A 227 -1.61 9.54 11.60
N VAL A 228 -0.39 9.86 11.16
CA VAL A 228 0.09 9.57 9.80
C VAL A 228 0.19 8.06 9.56
N LEU A 229 0.68 7.28 10.53
CA LEU A 229 0.81 5.82 10.37
C LEU A 229 -0.52 5.08 10.59
N ALA A 230 -1.43 5.60 11.43
CA ALA A 230 -2.78 5.06 11.54
C ALA A 230 -3.58 5.21 10.24
N GLN A 231 -3.37 6.32 9.50
CA GLN A 231 -3.98 6.53 8.17
C GLN A 231 -3.59 5.42 7.17
N VAL A 232 -2.39 4.83 7.29
CA VAL A 232 -1.97 3.72 6.43
C VAL A 232 -2.88 2.51 6.59
N ILE A 233 -3.23 2.15 7.83
CA ILE A 233 -4.10 0.99 8.10
C ILE A 233 -5.49 1.23 7.52
N GLU A 234 -6.04 2.44 7.70
CA GLU A 234 -7.31 2.83 7.09
C GLU A 234 -7.26 2.76 5.56
N ASP A 235 -6.17 3.27 4.95
CA ASP A 235 -5.98 3.25 3.50
C ASP A 235 -5.88 1.83 2.96
N LEU A 236 -5.16 0.92 3.62
CA LEU A 236 -5.06 -0.49 3.22
C LEU A 236 -6.45 -1.14 3.17
N VAL A 237 -7.25 -0.96 4.21
CA VAL A 237 -8.63 -1.51 4.25
C VAL A 237 -9.48 -0.90 3.15
N ARG A 238 -9.48 0.43 2.99
CA ARG A 238 -10.23 1.11 1.93
C ARG A 238 -9.78 0.68 0.54
N GLY A 239 -8.47 0.48 0.35
CA GLY A 239 -7.89 -0.01 -0.90
C GLY A 239 -8.41 -1.40 -1.27
N GLU A 240 -8.57 -2.28 -0.27
CA GLU A 240 -9.15 -3.62 -0.47
C GLU A 240 -10.62 -3.55 -0.88
N PHE A 241 -11.41 -2.72 -0.20
CA PHE A 241 -12.81 -2.49 -0.61
C PHE A 241 -12.92 -1.91 -2.04
N LEU A 242 -12.00 -1.02 -2.44
CA LEU A 242 -11.95 -0.52 -3.82
C LEU A 242 -11.63 -1.64 -4.82
N GLN A 243 -10.78 -2.61 -4.47
CA GLN A 243 -10.46 -3.76 -5.32
C GLN A 243 -11.67 -4.68 -5.56
N LEU A 244 -12.57 -4.79 -4.59
CA LEU A 244 -13.81 -5.58 -4.71
C LEU A 244 -14.84 -4.91 -5.62
N GLY A 245 -14.78 -3.57 -5.78
CA GLY A 245 -15.68 -2.79 -6.62
C GLY A 245 -15.16 -2.60 -8.04
N SER A 246 -16.08 -2.38 -9.00
CA SER A 246 -15.74 -1.93 -10.35
C SER A 246 -16.62 -0.73 -10.73
N LYS A 247 -16.12 0.13 -11.63
CA LYS A 247 -16.83 1.29 -12.15
C LYS A 247 -17.22 1.04 -13.61
N GLU A 248 -18.45 1.41 -13.98
CA GLU A 248 -18.94 1.26 -15.35
C GLU A 248 -18.29 2.28 -16.31
N ASN A 249 -18.15 3.51 -15.84
CA ASN A 249 -17.55 4.60 -16.63
C ASN A 249 -16.02 4.44 -16.73
N GLU A 250 -15.47 4.49 -17.93
CA GLU A 250 -14.02 4.32 -18.18
C GLU A 250 -13.15 5.36 -17.47
N ASN A 251 -13.57 6.63 -17.47
CA ASN A 251 -12.82 7.69 -16.79
C ASN A 251 -12.82 7.52 -15.27
N GLU A 252 -13.96 7.12 -14.69
CA GLU A 252 -14.06 6.79 -13.27
C GLU A 252 -13.25 5.55 -12.95
N ARG A 253 -13.19 4.56 -13.84
CA ARG A 253 -12.44 3.32 -13.67
C ARG A 253 -10.95 3.57 -13.57
N PHE A 254 -10.39 4.45 -14.41
CA PHE A 254 -8.97 4.80 -14.32
C PHE A 254 -8.63 5.60 -13.05
N ALA A 255 -9.47 6.56 -12.68
CA ALA A 255 -9.32 7.30 -11.42
C ALA A 255 -9.42 6.36 -10.21
N HIS A 256 -10.38 5.45 -10.21
CA HIS A 256 -10.56 4.41 -9.19
C HIS A 256 -9.35 3.47 -9.11
N TYR A 257 -8.76 3.07 -10.24
CA TYR A 257 -7.56 2.27 -10.29
C TYR A 257 -6.37 3.00 -9.63
N LEU A 258 -6.15 4.27 -9.94
CA LEU A 258 -5.07 5.06 -9.32
C LEU A 258 -5.31 5.27 -7.82
N GLU A 259 -6.55 5.49 -7.39
CA GLU A 259 -6.90 5.61 -5.97
C GLU A 259 -6.62 4.29 -5.23
N LYS A 260 -7.05 3.15 -5.79
CA LYS A 260 -6.74 1.82 -5.26
C LYS A 260 -5.24 1.60 -5.16
N THR A 261 -4.49 1.90 -6.23
CA THR A 261 -3.03 1.78 -6.28
C THR A 261 -2.35 2.61 -5.20
N PHE A 262 -2.80 3.85 -5.01
CA PHE A 262 -2.32 4.68 -3.91
C PHE A 262 -2.58 4.01 -2.56
N LYS A 263 -3.81 3.62 -2.28
CA LYS A 263 -4.22 3.10 -0.96
C LYS A 263 -3.56 1.76 -0.61
N LYS A 264 -3.51 0.81 -1.55
CA LYS A 264 -2.93 -0.52 -1.29
C LYS A 264 -1.40 -0.52 -1.27
N THR A 265 -0.74 0.29 -2.08
CA THR A 265 0.72 0.20 -2.27
C THR A 265 1.46 1.47 -1.86
N ALA A 266 1.03 2.64 -2.34
CA ALA A 266 1.79 3.86 -2.17
C ALA A 266 1.61 4.52 -0.80
N SER A 267 0.45 4.36 -0.15
CA SER A 267 0.14 5.01 1.12
C SER A 267 1.13 4.65 2.22
N LEU A 268 1.50 3.38 2.35
CA LEU A 268 2.50 2.94 3.34
C LEU A 268 3.86 3.62 3.11
N ILE A 269 4.33 3.69 1.87
CA ILE A 269 5.62 4.33 1.54
C ILE A 269 5.54 5.83 1.80
N ALA A 270 4.49 6.50 1.31
CA ALA A 270 4.28 7.94 1.45
C ALA A 270 4.23 8.37 2.92
N ASN A 271 3.41 7.68 3.70
CA ASN A 271 3.21 8.02 5.11
C ASN A 271 4.43 7.62 5.98
N SER A 272 5.15 6.55 5.65
CA SER A 272 6.41 6.21 6.33
C SER A 272 7.50 7.26 6.06
N CYS A 273 7.65 7.74 4.82
CA CYS A 273 8.55 8.83 4.48
C CYS A 273 8.17 10.14 5.21
N LYS A 274 6.88 10.47 5.25
CA LYS A 274 6.38 11.61 6.01
C LYS A 274 6.65 11.48 7.51
N ALA A 275 6.42 10.30 8.08
CA ALA A 275 6.61 10.06 9.51
C ALA A 275 8.06 10.27 9.94
N VAL A 276 9.05 9.74 9.18
CA VAL A 276 10.47 9.96 9.51
C VAL A 276 10.89 11.41 9.32
N SER A 277 10.32 12.13 8.36
CA SER A 277 10.60 13.56 8.16
C SER A 277 10.08 14.42 9.30
N ILE A 278 8.90 14.10 9.88
CA ILE A 278 8.35 14.78 11.07
C ILE A 278 9.30 14.64 12.28
N LEU A 279 9.94 13.47 12.43
CA LEU A 279 10.88 13.24 13.53
C LEU A 279 12.25 13.90 13.31
N GLY A 280 12.63 14.14 12.05
CA GLY A 280 13.97 14.63 11.69
C GLY A 280 14.04 16.15 11.42
N CYS A 281 12.93 16.77 11.05
CA CYS A 281 12.91 18.17 10.64
C CYS A 281 11.59 18.84 11.07
N PRO A 282 11.60 20.04 11.64
CA PRO A 282 10.38 20.74 12.04
C PRO A 282 9.65 21.46 10.89
N ASP A 283 10.27 21.56 9.68
CA ASP A 283 9.68 22.27 8.53
C ASP A 283 8.60 21.42 7.85
N PRO A 284 7.31 21.86 7.84
CA PRO A 284 6.23 21.17 7.16
C PRO A 284 6.44 20.98 5.66
N LYS A 285 7.25 21.83 5.01
CA LYS A 285 7.58 21.69 3.59
C LYS A 285 8.40 20.42 3.34
N VAL A 286 9.31 20.09 4.24
CA VAL A 286 10.10 18.85 4.17
C VAL A 286 9.20 17.64 4.37
N HIS A 287 8.18 17.73 5.23
CA HIS A 287 7.20 16.64 5.40
C HIS A 287 6.40 16.40 4.13
N GLU A 288 6.03 17.45 3.41
CA GLU A 288 5.30 17.34 2.15
C GLU A 288 6.19 16.79 1.04
N ILE A 289 7.45 17.24 0.94
CA ILE A 289 8.43 16.68 -0.02
C ILE A 289 8.58 15.17 0.20
N ALA A 290 8.78 14.73 1.44
CA ALA A 290 8.95 13.32 1.77
C ALA A 290 7.68 12.51 1.45
N TYR A 291 6.50 13.06 1.73
CA TYR A 291 5.21 12.44 1.40
C TYR A 291 5.03 12.30 -0.12
N GLN A 292 5.23 13.37 -0.88
CA GLN A 292 5.04 13.37 -2.33
C GLN A 292 6.06 12.47 -3.03
N TYR A 293 7.31 12.45 -2.56
CA TYR A 293 8.29 11.48 -3.05
C TYR A 293 7.79 10.05 -2.85
N GLY A 294 7.42 9.68 -1.63
CA GLY A 294 6.97 8.32 -1.30
C GLY A 294 5.70 7.92 -2.04
N LYS A 295 4.75 8.85 -2.22
CA LYS A 295 3.53 8.66 -3.01
C LYS A 295 3.85 8.32 -4.46
N ASN A 296 4.67 9.14 -5.10
CA ASN A 296 5.00 9.00 -6.52
C ASN A 296 5.81 7.71 -6.76
N VAL A 297 6.80 7.42 -5.91
CA VAL A 297 7.56 6.16 -5.97
C VAL A 297 6.66 4.95 -5.78
N GLY A 298 5.73 4.99 -4.82
CA GLY A 298 4.82 3.88 -4.55
C GLY A 298 3.85 3.60 -5.69
N ILE A 299 3.32 4.65 -6.34
CA ILE A 299 2.46 4.50 -7.52
C ILE A 299 3.28 3.95 -8.70
N ALA A 300 4.46 4.51 -8.98
CA ALA A 300 5.34 4.03 -10.04
C ALA A 300 5.71 2.56 -9.85
N PHE A 301 6.01 2.16 -8.59
CA PHE A 301 6.32 0.78 -8.24
C PHE A 301 5.20 -0.18 -8.63
N GLN A 302 3.93 0.15 -8.32
CA GLN A 302 2.80 -0.70 -8.68
C GLN A 302 2.55 -0.73 -10.19
N LEU A 303 2.66 0.43 -10.87
CA LEU A 303 2.51 0.49 -12.34
C LEU A 303 3.52 -0.43 -13.05
N ILE A 304 4.77 -0.49 -12.57
CA ILE A 304 5.77 -1.41 -13.11
C ILE A 304 5.45 -2.87 -12.75
N ASP A 305 4.94 -3.17 -11.55
CA ASP A 305 4.46 -4.51 -11.22
C ASP A 305 3.36 -4.97 -12.17
N ASP A 306 2.40 -4.08 -12.49
CA ASP A 306 1.32 -4.36 -13.43
C ASP A 306 1.83 -4.58 -14.87
N VAL A 307 2.87 -3.86 -15.29
CA VAL A 307 3.56 -4.09 -16.58
C VAL A 307 4.26 -5.46 -16.61
N LEU A 308 4.95 -5.81 -15.52
CA LEU A 308 5.68 -7.07 -15.41
C LEU A 308 4.75 -8.29 -15.46
N ASP A 309 3.51 -8.18 -15.01
CA ASP A 309 2.52 -9.27 -15.11
C ASP A 309 2.22 -9.67 -16.57
N PHE A 310 2.45 -8.76 -17.52
CA PHE A 310 2.28 -9.01 -18.97
C PHE A 310 3.57 -9.30 -19.72
N THR A 311 4.73 -8.82 -19.22
CA THR A 311 5.99 -8.84 -19.99
C THR A 311 7.00 -9.87 -19.50
N ALA A 312 6.97 -10.23 -18.21
CA ALA A 312 7.93 -11.18 -17.65
C ALA A 312 7.53 -12.62 -17.94
N CYS A 313 8.52 -13.49 -18.13
CA CYS A 313 8.28 -14.94 -18.27
C CYS A 313 7.84 -15.54 -16.93
N ALA A 314 6.97 -16.56 -16.96
CA ALA A 314 6.46 -17.25 -15.78
C ALA A 314 7.56 -17.72 -14.82
N ASP A 315 8.68 -18.21 -15.36
CA ASP A 315 9.85 -18.66 -14.60
C ASP A 315 10.56 -17.51 -13.86
N GLN A 316 10.45 -16.27 -14.35
CA GLN A 316 11.08 -15.10 -13.75
C GLN A 316 10.24 -14.51 -12.61
N LEU A 317 8.90 -14.55 -12.74
CA LEU A 317 7.98 -13.99 -11.76
C LEU A 317 7.73 -14.91 -10.56
N GLY A 318 7.97 -16.21 -10.71
CA GLY A 318 7.52 -17.23 -9.74
C GLY A 318 6.00 -17.28 -9.59
N LYS A 319 5.25 -16.71 -10.56
CA LYS A 319 3.79 -16.69 -10.68
C LYS A 319 3.40 -17.01 -12.11
N PRO A 320 2.17 -17.55 -12.36
CA PRO A 320 1.62 -17.61 -13.71
C PRO A 320 1.55 -16.21 -14.34
N THR A 321 1.83 -16.10 -15.63
CA THR A 321 1.59 -14.84 -16.38
C THR A 321 0.11 -14.47 -16.36
N ALA A 322 -0.20 -13.16 -16.41
CA ALA A 322 -1.55 -12.63 -16.32
C ALA A 322 -2.26 -13.02 -15.01
N ALA A 323 -1.53 -13.00 -13.88
CA ALA A 323 -2.08 -13.35 -12.58
C ALA A 323 -3.22 -12.41 -12.17
N ASP A 324 -3.10 -11.12 -12.47
CA ASP A 324 -4.13 -10.12 -12.16
C ASP A 324 -5.42 -10.37 -12.93
N LEU A 325 -5.34 -10.73 -14.23
CA LEU A 325 -6.52 -11.08 -15.02
C LEU A 325 -7.24 -12.32 -14.45
N ARG A 326 -6.49 -13.32 -13.97
CA ARG A 326 -7.06 -14.52 -13.34
C ARG A 326 -7.77 -14.22 -12.03
N LEU A 327 -7.34 -13.19 -11.32
CA LEU A 327 -7.99 -12.67 -10.12
C LEU A 327 -9.20 -11.75 -10.46
N GLY A 328 -9.46 -11.51 -11.74
CA GLY A 328 -10.54 -10.64 -12.17
C GLY A 328 -10.22 -9.15 -12.06
N LEU A 329 -8.92 -8.80 -12.06
CA LEU A 329 -8.44 -7.42 -11.88
C LEU A 329 -8.05 -6.80 -13.21
N ALA A 330 -8.58 -5.61 -13.48
CA ALA A 330 -8.15 -4.76 -14.58
C ALA A 330 -7.10 -3.75 -14.06
N THR A 331 -5.86 -3.92 -14.52
CA THR A 331 -4.73 -3.06 -14.15
C THR A 331 -4.39 -2.09 -15.27
N GLY A 332 -3.39 -1.23 -15.07
CA GLY A 332 -3.02 -0.18 -16.01
C GLY A 332 -2.97 -0.60 -17.47
N PRO A 333 -2.22 -1.67 -17.83
CA PRO A 333 -2.13 -2.14 -19.23
C PRO A 333 -3.50 -2.49 -19.85
N VAL A 334 -4.39 -3.09 -19.08
CA VAL A 334 -5.75 -3.45 -19.53
C VAL A 334 -6.60 -2.20 -19.74
N LEU A 335 -6.54 -1.25 -18.80
CA LEU A 335 -7.34 -0.02 -18.86
C LEU A 335 -6.95 0.85 -20.04
N PHE A 336 -5.65 0.94 -20.37
CA PHE A 336 -5.20 1.64 -21.59
C PHE A 336 -5.57 0.86 -22.86
N ALA A 337 -5.48 -0.46 -22.85
CA ALA A 337 -5.87 -1.29 -23.99
C ALA A 337 -7.36 -1.16 -24.36
N CYS A 338 -8.25 -0.82 -23.41
CA CYS A 338 -9.67 -0.58 -23.68
C CYS A 338 -9.92 0.51 -24.73
N GLN A 339 -9.00 1.46 -24.89
CA GLN A 339 -9.13 2.52 -25.89
C GLN A 339 -9.02 2.00 -27.33
N GLN A 340 -8.27 0.91 -27.52
CA GLN A 340 -8.05 0.27 -28.81
C GLN A 340 -8.95 -0.96 -29.01
N PHE A 341 -9.30 -1.64 -27.91
CA PHE A 341 -10.13 -2.84 -27.88
C PHE A 341 -11.30 -2.67 -26.92
N PRO A 342 -12.41 -2.01 -27.35
CA PRO A 342 -13.58 -1.74 -26.50
C PRO A 342 -14.24 -3.01 -25.92
N GLU A 343 -14.03 -4.18 -26.52
CA GLU A 343 -14.53 -5.47 -26.07
C GLU A 343 -14.04 -5.81 -24.66
N LEU A 344 -12.87 -5.30 -24.26
CA LEU A 344 -12.33 -5.43 -22.91
C LEU A 344 -13.26 -4.87 -21.84
N ASN A 345 -14.07 -3.85 -22.15
CA ASN A 345 -15.02 -3.27 -21.20
C ASN A 345 -16.01 -4.29 -20.66
N ALA A 346 -16.58 -5.13 -21.54
CA ALA A 346 -17.48 -6.19 -21.13
C ALA A 346 -16.78 -7.28 -20.31
N MET A 347 -15.51 -7.60 -20.64
CA MET A 347 -14.71 -8.57 -19.89
C MET A 347 -14.36 -8.06 -18.49
N ILE A 348 -14.03 -6.77 -18.35
CA ILE A 348 -13.77 -6.12 -17.06
C ILE A 348 -15.01 -6.17 -16.17
N MET A 349 -16.17 -5.82 -16.72
CA MET A 349 -17.42 -5.79 -15.95
C MET A 349 -17.81 -7.17 -15.40
N ARG A 350 -17.53 -8.25 -16.12
CA ARG A 350 -17.73 -9.62 -15.63
C ARG A 350 -16.49 -10.23 -14.97
N ARG A 351 -15.43 -9.43 -14.72
CA ARG A 351 -14.21 -9.83 -14.02
C ARG A 351 -13.52 -11.03 -14.69
N PHE A 352 -13.50 -11.05 -16.02
CA PHE A 352 -12.87 -12.09 -16.84
C PHE A 352 -13.34 -13.52 -16.48
N SER A 353 -14.62 -13.68 -16.12
CA SER A 353 -15.17 -14.94 -15.57
C SER A 353 -15.56 -15.97 -16.62
N LEU A 354 -15.69 -15.59 -17.89
CA LEU A 354 -16.03 -16.55 -18.94
C LEU A 354 -14.80 -17.30 -19.44
N PRO A 355 -14.94 -18.57 -19.84
CA PRO A 355 -13.86 -19.31 -20.47
C PRO A 355 -13.26 -18.57 -21.68
N GLY A 356 -11.95 -18.39 -21.71
CA GLY A 356 -11.23 -17.70 -22.78
C GLY A 356 -11.06 -16.18 -22.57
N ASP A 357 -11.76 -15.56 -21.61
CA ASP A 357 -11.65 -14.11 -21.35
C ASP A 357 -10.21 -13.70 -21.00
N VAL A 358 -9.54 -14.45 -20.13
CA VAL A 358 -8.19 -14.14 -19.67
C VAL A 358 -7.20 -14.18 -20.85
N GLU A 359 -7.24 -15.24 -21.64
CA GLU A 359 -6.37 -15.43 -22.81
C GLU A 359 -6.62 -14.35 -23.87
N GLN A 360 -7.87 -14.03 -24.12
CA GLN A 360 -8.24 -13.01 -25.11
C GLN A 360 -7.87 -11.60 -24.61
N ALA A 361 -8.12 -11.27 -23.36
CA ALA A 361 -7.71 -10.00 -22.76
C ALA A 361 -6.18 -9.83 -22.81
N TRP A 362 -5.43 -10.88 -22.49
CA TRP A 362 -3.97 -10.88 -22.58
C TRP A 362 -3.47 -10.63 -24.02
N GLN A 363 -4.12 -11.23 -25.04
CA GLN A 363 -3.80 -10.98 -26.43
C GLN A 363 -4.09 -9.54 -26.85
N TYR A 364 -5.23 -8.95 -26.44
CA TYR A 364 -5.57 -7.56 -26.71
C TYR A 364 -4.56 -6.61 -26.09
N VAL A 365 -4.17 -6.83 -24.84
CA VAL A 365 -3.14 -6.00 -24.18
C VAL A 365 -1.81 -6.06 -24.94
N ARG A 366 -1.38 -7.23 -25.42
CA ARG A 366 -0.15 -7.37 -26.20
C ARG A 366 -0.19 -6.74 -27.58
N GLN A 367 -1.37 -6.65 -28.19
CA GLN A 367 -1.58 -6.01 -29.50
C GLN A 367 -1.80 -4.49 -29.38
N SER A 368 -2.07 -4.00 -28.18
CA SER A 368 -2.29 -2.57 -27.88
C SER A 368 -1.04 -1.88 -27.39
N ASP A 369 -1.15 -0.56 -27.20
CA ASP A 369 -0.14 0.26 -26.55
C ASP A 369 -0.24 0.24 -25.01
N GLY A 370 -1.09 -0.64 -24.42
CA GLY A 370 -1.41 -0.64 -22.99
C GLY A 370 -0.20 -0.77 -22.07
N VAL A 371 0.74 -1.67 -22.42
CA VAL A 371 2.01 -1.85 -21.70
C VAL A 371 2.89 -0.60 -21.82
N HIS A 372 3.01 -0.04 -23.02
CA HIS A 372 3.81 1.15 -23.27
C HIS A 372 3.27 2.38 -22.52
N GLU A 373 1.95 2.63 -22.59
CA GLU A 373 1.31 3.75 -21.90
C GLU A 373 1.41 3.64 -20.38
N THR A 374 1.28 2.43 -19.84
CA THR A 374 1.48 2.18 -18.40
C THR A 374 2.93 2.44 -17.99
N THR A 375 3.89 2.00 -18.80
CA THR A 375 5.33 2.26 -18.56
C THR A 375 5.62 3.76 -18.62
N TYR A 376 5.06 4.47 -19.61
CA TYR A 376 5.20 5.92 -19.72
C TYR A 376 4.61 6.65 -18.50
N LEU A 377 3.45 6.21 -18.02
CA LEU A 377 2.85 6.76 -16.80
C LEU A 377 3.76 6.53 -15.58
N ALA A 378 4.34 5.32 -15.44
CA ALA A 378 5.30 5.03 -14.37
C ALA A 378 6.53 5.96 -14.44
N GLN A 379 7.06 6.22 -15.64
CA GLN A 379 8.16 7.16 -15.85
C GLN A 379 7.81 8.59 -15.40
N ARG A 380 6.59 9.03 -15.66
CA ARG A 380 6.11 10.34 -15.21
C ARG A 380 6.07 10.43 -13.67
N TYR A 381 5.58 9.39 -13.00
CA TYR A 381 5.60 9.33 -11.53
C TYR A 381 7.03 9.27 -10.98
N CYS A 382 7.94 8.52 -11.58
CA CYS A 382 9.36 8.52 -11.21
C CYS A 382 9.98 9.92 -11.37
N SER A 383 9.72 10.60 -12.50
CA SER A 383 10.21 11.96 -12.73
C SER A 383 9.68 12.95 -11.70
N ALA A 384 8.38 12.84 -11.33
CA ALA A 384 7.79 13.65 -10.27
C ALA A 384 8.43 13.36 -8.89
N ALA A 385 8.71 12.10 -8.57
CA ALA A 385 9.39 11.74 -7.33
C ALA A 385 10.81 12.36 -7.27
N ILE A 386 11.56 12.27 -8.37
CA ILE A 386 12.91 12.87 -8.47
C ILE A 386 12.83 14.39 -8.32
N GLN A 387 11.85 15.05 -8.93
CA GLN A 387 11.65 16.49 -8.77
C GLN A 387 11.36 16.87 -7.32
N GLU A 388 10.54 16.10 -6.60
CA GLU A 388 10.24 16.36 -5.21
C GLU A 388 11.48 16.20 -4.32
N ILE A 389 12.16 15.07 -4.40
CA ILE A 389 13.32 14.82 -3.54
C ILE A 389 14.50 15.76 -3.85
N SER A 390 14.61 16.25 -5.06
CA SER A 390 15.65 17.21 -5.48
C SER A 390 15.51 18.59 -4.81
N LYS A 391 14.37 18.88 -4.17
CA LYS A 391 14.19 20.09 -3.36
C LYS A 391 14.95 20.06 -2.04
N LEU A 392 15.32 18.87 -1.56
CA LEU A 392 16.22 18.72 -0.41
C LEU A 392 17.65 19.09 -0.82
N GLN A 393 18.45 19.54 0.15
CA GLN A 393 19.86 19.85 -0.14
C GLN A 393 20.62 18.60 -0.65
N PRO A 394 21.64 18.82 -1.53
CA PRO A 394 22.46 17.73 -2.05
C PRO A 394 23.10 16.91 -0.93
N SER A 395 22.92 15.59 -1.01
CA SER A 395 23.52 14.64 -0.07
C SER A 395 23.60 13.25 -0.70
N PRO A 396 24.52 12.39 -0.27
CA PRO A 396 24.59 11.01 -0.74
C PRO A 396 23.28 10.24 -0.55
N GLU A 397 22.53 10.56 0.51
CA GLU A 397 21.25 9.92 0.83
C GLU A 397 20.14 10.35 -0.12
N ARG A 398 20.11 11.65 -0.48
CA ARG A 398 19.19 12.16 -1.52
C ARG A 398 19.49 11.51 -2.88
N ASP A 399 20.77 11.45 -3.25
CA ASP A 399 21.20 10.86 -4.52
C ASP A 399 20.92 9.36 -4.56
N ALA A 400 21.03 8.66 -3.42
CA ALA A 400 20.63 7.27 -3.27
C ALA A 400 19.11 7.06 -3.45
N LEU A 401 18.27 7.98 -2.96
CA LEU A 401 16.82 7.94 -3.21
C LEU A 401 16.48 8.14 -4.69
N ILE A 402 17.17 9.04 -5.38
CA ILE A 402 17.04 9.23 -6.83
C ILE A 402 17.42 7.94 -7.56
N GLN A 403 18.57 7.36 -7.25
CA GLN A 403 19.04 6.12 -7.86
C GLN A 403 18.09 4.94 -7.59
N LEU A 404 17.53 4.80 -6.38
CA LEU A 404 16.53 3.77 -6.10
C LEU A 404 15.28 3.94 -6.96
N THR A 405 14.85 5.17 -7.21
CA THR A 405 13.71 5.45 -8.10
C THR A 405 13.99 5.01 -9.54
N GLU A 406 15.21 5.27 -10.04
CA GLU A 406 15.65 4.84 -11.38
C GLU A 406 15.77 3.30 -11.48
N VAL A 407 16.34 2.65 -10.48
CA VAL A 407 16.47 1.18 -10.40
C VAL A 407 15.09 0.51 -10.36
N MET A 408 14.11 1.10 -9.66
CA MET A 408 12.74 0.56 -9.63
C MET A 408 12.07 0.62 -11.00
N LEU A 409 12.33 1.64 -11.79
CA LEU A 409 11.81 1.78 -13.15
C LEU A 409 12.45 0.77 -14.12
N ALA A 410 13.75 0.48 -13.93
CA ALA A 410 14.54 -0.38 -14.82
C ALA A 410 14.50 -1.87 -14.41
N ARG A 411 13.70 -2.26 -13.41
CA ARG A 411 13.68 -3.65 -12.95
C ARG A 411 12.93 -4.56 -13.93
N ASP A 412 13.47 -5.75 -14.11
CA ASP A 412 12.90 -6.82 -14.94
C ASP A 412 12.19 -7.90 -14.09
N LYS A 413 12.21 -7.75 -12.76
CA LYS A 413 11.68 -8.72 -11.76
C LYS A 413 11.13 -8.00 -10.54
#